data_b1e40390872d70b12e0d5c55dc833e4c
#
_entry.id   b1e40390872d70b12e0d5c55dc833e4c
#
_cell.length_a   1.000
_cell.length_b   1.000
_cell.length_c   1.000
_cell.angle_alpha   90.00
_cell.angle_beta   90.00
_cell.angle_gamma   90.00
#
_symmetry.space_group_name_H-M   'P 1'
#
loop_
_entity.id
_entity.type
_entity.pdbx_description
1 polymer ?
#
loop_
_entity_poly.entity_id
_entity_poly.type
_entity_poly.pdbx_seq_one_letter_code
_entity_poly.pdbx_strand_id
1 'polypeptide(L)'
;MRVMVLALVALLGACAAGGGGAAEEAASGPSPFPVQRGTVERPPAAAGQTAPPEGAGRGGVDFGQWRRADPAVYAPAFQTQIRQRFANQTNAELRASLEANGFSCEDERRLDCRIEIMERQCAFDWYVVLERGSREPVA
;
A
#
# COMPACT_ATOMS: atom_id res chain seq x y z
N MET A 1 -40.53 -20.23 29.25
CA MET A 1 -39.77 -18.98 29.31
C MET A 1 -38.84 -18.95 28.06
N ARG A 2 -39.18 -18.12 27.08
CA ARG A 2 -38.41 -17.98 25.83
C ARG A 2 -37.49 -16.79 25.99
N VAL A 3 -36.18 -17.01 25.97
CA VAL A 3 -35.16 -15.97 25.96
C VAL A 3 -34.82 -15.70 24.51
N MET A 4 -35.18 -14.53 24.05
CA MET A 4 -34.93 -14.01 22.72
C MET A 4 -33.56 -13.29 22.75
N VAL A 5 -32.54 -13.88 22.12
CA VAL A 5 -31.23 -13.24 21.95
C VAL A 5 -31.25 -12.46 20.66
N LEU A 6 -31.26 -11.15 20.79
CA LEU A 6 -31.09 -10.21 19.66
C LEU A 6 -29.58 -10.12 19.34
N ALA A 7 -29.19 -10.66 18.18
CA ALA A 7 -27.86 -10.46 17.62
C ALA A 7 -27.81 -9.12 16.88
N LEU A 8 -27.02 -8.20 17.39
CA LEU A 8 -26.74 -6.92 16.76
C LEU A 8 -25.60 -7.13 15.74
N VAL A 9 -25.97 -7.13 14.47
CA VAL A 9 -24.99 -7.15 13.38
C VAL A 9 -24.60 -5.71 13.05
N ALA A 10 -23.40 -5.30 13.40
CA ALA A 10 -22.83 -4.04 12.97
C ALA A 10 -22.14 -4.24 11.61
N LEU A 11 -22.79 -3.79 10.55
CA LEU A 11 -22.26 -3.67 9.22
C LEU A 11 -21.42 -2.39 9.13
N LEU A 12 -20.12 -2.53 9.12
CA LEU A 12 -19.20 -1.49 8.65
C LEU A 12 -18.85 -1.76 7.20
N GLY A 13 -19.74 -1.36 6.31
CA GLY A 13 -19.47 -1.24 4.90
C GLY A 13 -19.21 0.22 4.56
N ALA A 14 -18.00 0.56 4.16
CA ALA A 14 -17.70 1.88 3.66
C ALA A 14 -16.62 1.85 2.59
N CYS A 15 -17.01 1.43 1.43
CA CYS A 15 -16.53 1.94 0.14
C CYS A 15 -17.70 1.87 -0.83
N ALA A 16 -18.71 2.70 -0.61
CA ALA A 16 -19.81 2.87 -1.55
C ALA A 16 -19.72 4.25 -2.19
N ALA A 17 -19.72 4.22 -3.48
CA ALA A 17 -19.76 5.35 -4.38
C ALA A 17 -20.98 6.24 -4.16
N GLY A 18 -20.77 7.55 -4.34
CA GLY A 18 -21.73 8.43 -4.96
C GLY A 18 -22.80 8.97 -4.05
N GLY A 19 -22.93 10.26 -4.06
CA GLY A 19 -24.13 10.96 -3.63
C GLY A 19 -23.81 12.41 -3.31
N GLY A 20 -24.07 13.29 -4.27
CA GLY A 20 -24.05 14.72 -4.06
C GLY A 20 -24.96 15.11 -2.92
N GLY A 21 -24.41 15.84 -1.97
CA GLY A 21 -25.12 16.51 -0.90
C GLY A 21 -24.69 17.96 -0.89
N ALA A 22 -25.66 18.83 -0.94
CA ALA A 22 -25.55 20.26 -1.00
C ALA A 22 -24.54 20.82 0.02
N ALA A 23 -23.75 21.76 -0.47
CA ALA A 23 -22.82 22.55 0.31
C ALA A 23 -23.62 23.33 1.37
N GLU A 24 -23.36 22.96 2.62
CA GLU A 24 -23.62 23.89 3.71
C GLU A 24 -22.43 24.85 3.76
N GLU A 25 -22.71 26.06 3.43
CA GLU A 25 -21.89 27.25 3.51
C GLU A 25 -21.53 27.49 4.97
N ALA A 26 -20.51 26.80 5.48
CA ALA A 26 -19.96 27.03 6.79
C ALA A 26 -19.03 28.23 6.73
N ALA A 27 -19.55 29.32 7.29
CA ALA A 27 -18.86 30.51 7.81
C ALA A 27 -17.36 30.64 7.44
N SER A 28 -17.11 31.48 6.44
CA SER A 28 -15.79 32.02 6.14
C SER A 28 -15.34 32.96 7.26
N GLY A 29 -14.90 32.43 8.38
CA GLY A 29 -14.08 33.14 9.34
C GLY A 29 -12.65 33.21 8.81
N PRO A 30 -11.90 34.31 9.05
CA PRO A 30 -10.50 34.35 8.67
C PRO A 30 -9.78 33.22 9.38
N SER A 31 -9.21 32.30 8.60
CA SER A 31 -8.38 31.22 9.14
C SER A 31 -7.22 31.84 9.90
N PRO A 32 -6.98 31.44 11.17
CA PRO A 32 -5.83 31.91 11.93
C PRO A 32 -4.48 31.47 11.32
N PHE A 33 -4.54 30.61 10.33
CA PHE A 33 -3.37 30.17 9.56
C PHE A 33 -3.53 30.73 8.14
N PRO A 34 -2.73 31.73 7.73
CA PRO A 34 -2.71 32.18 6.36
C PRO A 34 -2.23 31.06 5.48
N VAL A 35 -3.17 30.31 4.91
CA VAL A 35 -2.85 29.38 3.83
C VAL A 35 -2.48 30.25 2.64
N GLN A 36 -1.20 30.49 2.43
CA GLN A 36 -0.75 30.98 1.15
C GLN A 36 -1.23 29.93 0.13
N ARG A 37 -2.19 30.32 -0.70
CA ARG A 37 -2.49 29.61 -1.94
C ARG A 37 -1.35 29.87 -2.93
N GLY A 38 -0.14 29.44 -2.55
CA GLY A 38 0.85 29.10 -3.53
C GLY A 38 0.27 27.93 -4.30
N THR A 39 0.36 27.98 -5.61
CA THR A 39 0.25 26.79 -6.43
C THR A 39 1.12 25.76 -5.75
N VAL A 40 0.50 24.80 -5.04
CA VAL A 40 1.19 23.61 -4.58
C VAL A 40 1.57 22.93 -5.88
N GLU A 41 2.79 23.19 -6.32
CA GLU A 41 3.41 22.42 -7.37
C GLU A 41 3.34 21.00 -6.82
N ARG A 42 2.41 20.22 -7.37
CA ARG A 42 2.28 18.79 -7.02
C ARG A 42 3.68 18.25 -7.21
N PRO A 43 4.33 17.67 -6.18
CA PRO A 43 5.61 17.02 -6.38
C PRO A 43 5.47 16.18 -7.64
N PRO A 44 6.42 16.23 -8.59
CA PRO A 44 6.31 15.40 -9.78
C PRO A 44 5.97 14.01 -9.25
N ALA A 45 4.81 13.50 -9.67
CA ALA A 45 4.38 12.15 -9.33
C ALA A 45 5.61 11.29 -9.56
N ALA A 46 6.12 10.67 -8.51
CA ALA A 46 7.39 9.95 -8.53
C ALA A 46 7.36 9.14 -9.81
N ALA A 47 8.29 9.42 -10.72
CA ALA A 47 8.20 9.13 -12.14
C ALA A 47 7.70 7.71 -12.32
N GLY A 48 6.49 7.54 -12.78
CA GLY A 48 5.54 6.48 -12.67
C GLY A 48 6.17 5.11 -12.49
N GLN A 49 6.17 4.60 -11.26
CA GLN A 49 6.38 3.18 -11.08
C GLN A 49 5.27 2.46 -11.83
N THR A 50 5.66 1.50 -12.64
CA THR A 50 4.70 0.70 -13.39
C THR A 50 4.00 -0.25 -12.41
N ALA A 51 2.67 -0.33 -12.51
CA ALA A 51 1.90 -1.29 -11.73
C ALA A 51 2.49 -2.71 -11.90
N PRO A 52 2.66 -3.46 -10.79
CA PRO A 52 3.14 -4.83 -10.90
C PRO A 52 2.14 -5.68 -11.69
N PRO A 53 2.59 -6.74 -12.35
CA PRO A 53 1.70 -7.65 -13.04
C PRO A 53 0.76 -8.33 -12.05
N GLU A 54 -0.41 -8.78 -12.50
CA GLU A 54 -1.15 -9.79 -11.75
C GLU A 54 -0.47 -11.15 -11.99
N GLY A 55 -0.20 -11.88 -10.88
CA GLY A 55 0.58 -13.11 -10.92
C GLY A 55 2.09 -12.89 -10.79
N ALA A 56 2.87 -13.78 -11.40
CA ALA A 56 4.31 -13.83 -11.23
C ALA A 56 5.04 -12.67 -11.94
N GLY A 57 5.87 -11.96 -11.18
CA GLY A 57 6.81 -10.98 -11.69
C GLY A 57 8.12 -11.60 -12.20
N ARG A 58 8.91 -10.82 -12.95
CA ARG A 58 10.16 -11.28 -13.59
C ARG A 58 11.24 -11.71 -12.61
N GLY A 59 11.33 -11.08 -11.45
CA GLY A 59 12.27 -11.44 -10.37
C GLY A 59 11.73 -12.51 -9.42
N GLY A 60 10.56 -13.09 -9.74
CA GLY A 60 9.99 -14.23 -9.02
C GLY A 60 9.10 -13.87 -7.84
N VAL A 61 8.76 -12.61 -7.62
CA VAL A 61 7.66 -12.22 -6.74
C VAL A 61 6.36 -12.54 -7.44
N ASP A 62 5.46 -13.24 -6.77
CA ASP A 62 4.09 -13.42 -7.26
C ASP A 62 3.20 -12.36 -6.60
N PHE A 63 2.70 -11.45 -7.41
CA PHE A 63 1.80 -10.40 -6.95
C PHE A 63 0.33 -10.86 -6.86
N GLY A 64 0.02 -12.07 -7.27
CA GLY A 64 -1.34 -12.61 -7.23
C GLY A 64 -2.36 -11.73 -7.95
N GLN A 65 -3.62 -11.85 -7.58
CA GLN A 65 -4.73 -11.05 -8.14
C GLN A 65 -5.00 -9.81 -7.29
N TRP A 66 -3.98 -8.98 -7.07
CA TRP A 66 -4.01 -7.88 -6.10
C TRP A 66 -5.15 -6.87 -6.31
N ARG A 67 -5.58 -6.63 -7.56
CA ARG A 67 -6.68 -5.68 -7.84
C ARG A 67 -8.03 -6.11 -7.29
N ARG A 68 -8.21 -7.41 -7.07
CA ARG A 68 -9.47 -8.01 -6.62
C ARG A 68 -9.36 -8.66 -5.25
N ALA A 69 -8.17 -8.70 -4.69
CA ALA A 69 -7.92 -9.35 -3.42
C ALA A 69 -8.49 -8.53 -2.26
N ASP A 70 -8.96 -9.23 -1.24
CA ASP A 70 -9.20 -8.62 0.07
C ASP A 70 -7.85 -8.30 0.71
N PRO A 71 -7.56 -7.04 1.06
CA PRO A 71 -6.29 -6.66 1.68
C PRO A 71 -5.96 -7.45 2.95
N ALA A 72 -6.97 -7.79 3.75
CA ALA A 72 -6.77 -8.55 4.99
C ALA A 72 -6.30 -9.99 4.75
N VAL A 73 -6.58 -10.54 3.57
CA VAL A 73 -6.12 -11.86 3.16
C VAL A 73 -4.83 -11.76 2.35
N TYR A 74 -4.75 -10.77 1.49
CA TYR A 74 -3.63 -10.58 0.58
C TYR A 74 -2.32 -10.25 1.32
N ALA A 75 -2.34 -9.28 2.23
CA ALA A 75 -1.12 -8.81 2.88
C ALA A 75 -0.38 -9.92 3.64
N PRO A 76 -1.02 -10.75 4.50
CA PRO A 76 -0.31 -11.84 5.17
C PRO A 76 0.17 -12.94 4.21
N ALA A 77 -0.56 -13.20 3.11
CA ALA A 77 -0.14 -14.15 2.10
C ALA A 77 1.11 -13.65 1.35
N PHE A 78 1.11 -12.38 0.95
CA PHE A 78 2.26 -11.73 0.32
C PHE A 78 3.48 -11.74 1.24
N GLN A 79 3.32 -11.36 2.51
CA GLN A 79 4.40 -11.41 3.49
C GLN A 79 4.99 -12.82 3.65
N THR A 80 4.13 -13.83 3.71
CA THR A 80 4.56 -15.23 3.82
C THR A 80 5.41 -15.64 2.62
N GLN A 81 4.97 -15.30 1.43
CA GLN A 81 5.69 -15.56 0.18
C GLN A 81 7.06 -14.88 0.16
N ILE A 82 7.12 -13.59 0.52
CA ILE A 82 8.39 -12.84 0.57
C ILE A 82 9.37 -13.50 1.52
N ARG A 83 8.94 -13.87 2.72
CA ARG A 83 9.78 -14.58 3.70
C ARG A 83 10.30 -15.90 3.15
N GLN A 84 9.43 -16.74 2.60
CA GLN A 84 9.81 -18.06 2.09
C GLN A 84 10.77 -17.96 0.92
N ARG A 85 10.57 -16.99 0.03
CA ARG A 85 11.36 -16.89 -1.18
C ARG A 85 12.73 -16.25 -0.96
N PHE A 86 12.80 -15.26 -0.08
CA PHE A 86 13.97 -14.41 0.09
C PHE A 86 14.67 -14.59 1.43
N ALA A 87 14.27 -15.57 2.23
CA ALA A 87 14.99 -15.92 3.46
C ALA A 87 16.46 -16.24 3.16
N ASN A 88 17.34 -15.73 4.03
CA ASN A 88 18.79 -15.96 3.95
C ASN A 88 19.51 -15.35 2.74
N GLN A 89 18.88 -14.54 1.94
CA GLN A 89 19.56 -13.75 0.92
C GLN A 89 20.34 -12.58 1.55
N THR A 90 21.42 -12.20 0.90
CA THR A 90 22.14 -10.97 1.22
C THR A 90 21.33 -9.75 0.79
N ASN A 91 21.60 -8.57 1.38
CA ASN A 91 20.95 -7.32 0.96
C ASN A 91 21.08 -7.08 -0.55
N ALA A 92 22.26 -7.37 -1.11
CA ALA A 92 22.51 -7.16 -2.53
C ALA A 92 21.68 -8.09 -3.44
N GLU A 93 21.56 -9.36 -3.06
CA GLU A 93 20.75 -10.34 -3.80
C GLU A 93 19.26 -10.02 -3.69
N LEU A 94 18.78 -9.70 -2.49
CA LEU A 94 17.41 -9.30 -2.26
C LEU A 94 17.06 -8.04 -3.06
N ARG A 95 17.92 -7.01 -2.99
CA ARG A 95 17.77 -5.78 -3.75
C ARG A 95 17.65 -6.05 -5.25
N ALA A 96 18.59 -6.79 -5.82
CA ALA A 96 18.60 -7.11 -7.25
C ALA A 96 17.32 -7.85 -7.67
N SER A 97 16.85 -8.80 -6.84
CA SER A 97 15.62 -9.55 -7.09
C SER A 97 14.39 -8.65 -7.04
N LEU A 98 14.30 -7.74 -6.08
CA LEU A 98 13.17 -6.82 -5.94
C LEU A 98 13.16 -5.77 -7.05
N GLU A 99 14.31 -5.18 -7.39
CA GLU A 99 14.44 -4.24 -8.51
C GLU A 99 14.04 -4.89 -9.85
N ALA A 100 14.35 -6.16 -10.06
CA ALA A 100 13.89 -6.92 -11.22
C ALA A 100 12.35 -7.09 -11.28
N ASN A 101 11.67 -6.97 -10.14
CA ASN A 101 10.21 -6.96 -10.03
C ASN A 101 9.60 -5.54 -10.07
N GLY A 102 10.41 -4.51 -10.25
CA GLY A 102 9.94 -3.12 -10.35
C GLY A 102 9.93 -2.33 -9.05
N PHE A 103 10.48 -2.88 -7.97
CA PHE A 103 10.66 -2.13 -6.74
C PHE A 103 11.74 -1.05 -6.90
N SER A 104 11.53 0.08 -6.26
CA SER A 104 12.57 1.07 -6.02
C SER A 104 13.16 0.82 -4.63
N CYS A 105 14.49 0.67 -4.54
CA CYS A 105 15.14 0.27 -3.31
C CYS A 105 16.11 1.34 -2.81
N GLU A 106 16.05 1.61 -1.51
CA GLU A 106 16.98 2.46 -0.78
C GLU A 106 17.72 1.61 0.27
N ASP A 107 19.02 1.88 0.49
CA ASP A 107 19.86 1.13 1.43
C ASP A 107 20.74 2.08 2.22
N GLU A 108 20.12 2.94 3.04
CA GLU A 108 20.85 3.84 3.93
C GLU A 108 21.05 3.24 5.33
N ARG A 109 19.96 2.97 6.02
CA ARG A 109 19.95 2.41 7.38
C ARG A 109 19.52 0.95 7.40
N ARG A 110 18.66 0.59 6.48
CA ARG A 110 18.12 -0.73 6.21
C ARG A 110 17.80 -0.79 4.73
N LEU A 111 17.68 -1.99 4.18
CA LEU A 111 17.16 -2.12 2.82
C LEU A 111 15.64 -1.88 2.86
N ASP A 112 15.17 -0.89 2.15
CA ASP A 112 13.76 -0.53 2.02
C ASP A 112 13.41 -0.47 0.54
N CYS A 113 12.57 -1.39 0.09
CA CYS A 113 12.17 -1.52 -1.31
C CYS A 113 10.67 -1.32 -1.44
N ARG A 114 10.23 -0.48 -2.37
CA ARG A 114 8.83 -0.10 -2.50
C ARG A 114 8.37 -0.02 -3.95
N ILE A 115 7.12 -0.42 -4.18
CA ILE A 115 6.32 -0.05 -5.35
C ILE A 115 5.12 0.72 -4.84
N GLU A 116 4.95 1.95 -5.28
CA GLU A 116 3.80 2.78 -4.96
C GLU A 116 3.14 3.23 -6.26
N ILE A 117 1.87 2.94 -6.41
CA ILE A 117 1.09 3.34 -7.57
C ILE A 117 -0.26 3.94 -7.17
N MET A 118 -0.78 4.76 -8.04
CA MET A 118 -2.14 5.29 -7.92
C MET A 118 -2.98 4.74 -9.07
N GLU A 119 -4.02 3.97 -8.74
CA GLU A 119 -5.05 3.59 -9.70
C GLU A 119 -6.38 4.22 -9.31
N ARG A 120 -6.92 5.05 -10.18
CA ARG A 120 -8.15 5.83 -9.94
C ARG A 120 -7.99 6.71 -8.68
N GLN A 121 -8.65 6.32 -7.58
CA GLN A 121 -8.62 7.04 -6.30
C GLN A 121 -7.95 6.23 -5.19
N CYS A 122 -7.39 5.07 -5.52
CA CYS A 122 -6.74 4.18 -4.57
C CYS A 122 -5.22 4.24 -4.73
N ALA A 123 -4.52 4.35 -3.62
CA ALA A 123 -3.09 4.11 -3.54
C ALA A 123 -2.85 2.62 -3.22
N PHE A 124 -1.94 2.02 -3.96
CA PHE A 124 -1.45 0.67 -3.70
C PHE A 124 0.04 0.76 -3.39
N ASP A 125 0.44 0.13 -2.31
CA ASP A 125 1.81 0.17 -1.81
C ASP A 125 2.26 -1.25 -1.44
N TRP A 126 3.32 -1.71 -2.10
CA TRP A 126 4.04 -2.93 -1.72
C TRP A 126 5.40 -2.51 -1.19
N TYR A 127 5.73 -2.97 -0.02
CA TYR A 127 7.02 -2.70 0.57
C TYR A 127 7.68 -3.99 1.04
N VAL A 128 8.99 -4.04 0.97
CA VAL A 128 9.81 -5.10 1.53
C VAL A 128 10.98 -4.46 2.27
N VAL A 129 11.09 -4.75 3.54
CA VAL A 129 12.11 -4.18 4.42
C VAL A 129 13.00 -5.31 4.95
N LEU A 130 14.31 -5.12 4.88
CA LEU A 130 15.27 -5.98 5.55
C LEU A 130 16.10 -5.14 6.53
N GLU A 131 15.90 -5.38 7.82
CA GLU A 131 16.63 -4.72 8.88
C GLU A 131 18.11 -5.17 8.90
N ARG A 132 19.01 -4.29 9.33
CA ARG A 132 20.43 -4.63 9.44
C ARG A 132 20.65 -5.80 10.40
N GLY A 133 21.37 -6.80 9.92
CA GLY A 133 21.64 -8.02 10.69
C GLY A 133 20.50 -9.03 10.72
N SER A 134 19.34 -8.68 10.17
CA SER A 134 18.26 -9.63 9.92
C SER A 134 18.54 -10.45 8.65
N ARG A 135 17.99 -11.64 8.60
CA ARG A 135 17.94 -12.50 7.39
C ARG A 135 16.51 -12.75 6.94
N GLU A 136 15.55 -12.14 7.62
CA GLU A 136 14.13 -12.28 7.31
C GLU A 136 13.58 -10.95 6.85
N PRO A 137 13.15 -10.82 5.59
CA PRO A 137 12.46 -9.65 5.10
C PRO A 137 11.04 -9.57 5.67
N VAL A 138 10.55 -8.35 5.85
CA VAL A 138 9.17 -8.02 6.22
C VAL A 138 8.51 -7.32 5.03
N ALA A 139 7.26 -7.67 4.72
CA ALA A 139 6.48 -7.10 3.63
C ALA A 139 5.06 -6.75 4.09
#